data_caa1e7fb7f7870afda11d308ead85162
#
_entry.id   caa1e7fb7f7870afda11d308ead85162
#
_cell.length_a   1.000
_cell.length_b   1.000
_cell.length_c   1.000
_cell.angle_alpha   90.00
_cell.angle_beta   90.00
_cell.angle_gamma   90.00
#
_symmetry.space_group_name_H-M   'P 1'
#
loop_
_entity.id
_entity.type
_entity.pdbx_description
1 polymer ?
#
loop_
_entity_poly.entity_id
_entity_poly.type
_entity_poly.pdbx_seq_one_letter_code
_entity_poly.pdbx_strand_id
1 'polypeptide(L)'
;MLQLLAQLQLKNRGNDNHRLVTRIAKARINNGLSITEICKLTGLSYDNYIKYERDEVKDQYKNFDTLKKISDVLNINLMNDYLSFKTHSKEKVCSYMELHNLSIRKLAKICNVSITTIKNWRNGKCSPSYEMWQRIFKQETLRFVKK
;
A
#
# COMPACT_ATOMS: atom_id res chain seq x y z
N MET A 1 8.52 -26.52 -11.86
CA MET A 1 8.74 -25.13 -11.46
C MET A 1 9.06 -24.20 -12.62
N LEU A 2 10.00 -24.53 -13.47
CA LEU A 2 10.34 -23.77 -14.67
C LEU A 2 9.16 -23.62 -15.64
N GLN A 3 8.33 -24.66 -15.77
CA GLN A 3 7.14 -24.61 -16.62
C GLN A 3 6.09 -23.63 -16.11
N LEU A 4 5.90 -23.56 -14.78
CA LEU A 4 4.96 -22.64 -14.16
C LEU A 4 5.41 -21.18 -14.34
N LEU A 5 6.70 -20.92 -14.20
CA LEU A 5 7.28 -19.60 -14.41
C LEU A 5 7.13 -19.19 -15.88
N ALA A 6 7.39 -20.10 -16.82
CA ALA A 6 7.22 -19.85 -18.25
C ALA A 6 5.76 -19.57 -18.61
N GLN A 7 4.81 -20.34 -18.01
CA GLN A 7 3.38 -20.09 -18.22
C GLN A 7 2.94 -18.73 -17.69
N LEU A 8 3.45 -18.34 -16.52
CA LEU A 8 3.18 -17.01 -15.96
C LEU A 8 3.74 -15.90 -16.84
N GLN A 9 4.94 -16.08 -17.34
CA GLN A 9 5.57 -15.12 -18.24
C GLN A 9 4.79 -15.00 -19.56
N LEU A 10 4.28 -16.12 -20.08
CA LEU A 10 3.47 -16.12 -21.29
C LEU A 10 2.12 -15.45 -21.08
N LYS A 11 1.46 -15.72 -19.95
CA LYS A 11 0.18 -15.09 -19.61
C LYS A 11 0.30 -13.60 -19.38
N ASN A 12 1.47 -13.16 -18.96
CA ASN A 12 1.73 -11.75 -18.65
C ASN A 12 2.45 -11.01 -19.77
N ARG A 13 2.61 -11.67 -20.94
CA ARG A 13 3.21 -11.05 -22.13
C ARG A 13 2.31 -9.91 -22.60
N GLY A 14 2.78 -8.68 -22.48
CA GLY A 14 2.03 -7.48 -22.80
C GLY A 14 1.38 -6.80 -21.61
N ASN A 15 1.41 -7.40 -20.43
CA ASN A 15 1.00 -6.72 -19.19
C ASN A 15 2.23 -6.09 -18.53
N ASP A 16 2.05 -4.88 -18.08
CA ASP A 16 3.10 -4.18 -17.35
C ASP A 16 3.57 -5.04 -16.18
N ASN A 17 4.87 -5.26 -16.11
CA ASN A 17 5.54 -5.94 -15.01
C ASN A 17 5.31 -5.23 -13.66
N HIS A 18 4.48 -4.20 -13.64
CA HIS A 18 4.21 -3.37 -12.47
C HIS A 18 2.94 -3.78 -11.73
N ARG A 19 2.14 -4.68 -12.27
CA ARG A 19 0.95 -5.17 -11.58
C ARG A 19 1.34 -5.95 -10.33
N LEU A 20 0.65 -5.67 -9.23
CA LEU A 20 0.90 -6.32 -7.95
C LEU A 20 0.78 -7.86 -8.07
N VAL A 21 -0.23 -8.33 -8.81
CA VAL A 21 -0.46 -9.75 -9.03
C VAL A 21 0.75 -10.44 -9.66
N THR A 22 1.35 -9.81 -10.66
CA THR A 22 2.53 -10.34 -11.35
C THR A 22 3.73 -10.40 -10.41
N ARG A 23 3.90 -9.36 -9.59
CA ARG A 23 5.03 -9.27 -8.67
C ARG A 23 4.94 -10.32 -7.56
N ILE A 24 3.76 -10.49 -6.97
CA ILE A 24 3.57 -11.45 -5.88
C ILE A 24 3.72 -12.88 -6.37
N ALA A 25 3.02 -13.25 -7.45
CA ALA A 25 3.08 -14.60 -8.00
C ALA A 25 4.49 -14.95 -8.47
N LYS A 26 5.14 -14.03 -9.16
CA LYS A 26 6.49 -14.21 -9.67
C LYS A 26 7.50 -14.40 -8.54
N ALA A 27 7.40 -13.57 -7.50
CA ALA A 27 8.29 -13.67 -6.35
C ALA A 27 8.07 -14.97 -5.58
N ARG A 28 6.81 -15.41 -5.43
CA ARG A 28 6.49 -16.69 -4.79
C ARG A 28 7.14 -17.85 -5.54
N ILE A 29 6.97 -17.89 -6.84
CA ILE A 29 7.53 -18.94 -7.70
C ILE A 29 9.06 -18.91 -7.66
N ASN A 30 9.65 -17.73 -7.72
CA ASN A 30 11.10 -17.56 -7.64
C ASN A 30 11.68 -18.06 -6.31
N ASN A 31 10.89 -17.97 -5.23
CA ASN A 31 11.28 -18.49 -3.92
C ASN A 31 10.96 -19.98 -3.75
N GLY A 32 10.40 -20.63 -4.78
CA GLY A 32 10.09 -22.04 -4.74
C GLY A 32 8.94 -22.41 -3.81
N LEU A 33 8.03 -21.46 -3.54
CA LEU A 33 6.94 -21.65 -2.59
C LEU A 33 5.63 -21.96 -3.32
N SER A 34 4.89 -22.95 -2.79
CA SER A 34 3.50 -23.18 -3.19
C SER A 34 2.61 -22.14 -2.49
N ILE A 35 1.35 -22.02 -2.96
CA ILE A 35 0.37 -21.14 -2.32
C ILE A 35 0.13 -21.58 -0.87
N THR A 36 0.04 -22.90 -0.64
CA THR A 36 -0.15 -23.45 0.70
C THR A 36 1.02 -23.08 1.63
N GLU A 37 2.26 -23.17 1.12
CA GLU A 37 3.44 -22.85 1.91
C GLU A 37 3.49 -21.37 2.29
N ILE A 38 3.20 -20.46 1.36
CA ILE A 38 3.21 -19.03 1.68
C ILE A 38 2.08 -18.66 2.63
N CYS A 39 0.93 -19.32 2.54
CA CYS A 39 -0.15 -19.13 3.51
C CYS A 39 0.27 -19.52 4.91
N LYS A 40 0.98 -20.64 5.06
CA LYS A 40 1.53 -21.05 6.35
C LYS A 40 2.54 -20.06 6.92
N LEU A 41 3.45 -19.57 6.07
CA LEU A 41 4.50 -18.65 6.49
C LEU A 41 3.95 -17.27 6.86
N THR A 42 2.90 -16.81 6.17
CA THR A 42 2.29 -15.51 6.44
C THR A 42 1.17 -15.55 7.47
N GLY A 43 0.64 -16.73 7.75
CA GLY A 43 -0.53 -16.89 8.63
C GLY A 43 -1.83 -16.49 7.97
N LEU A 44 -1.85 -16.30 6.66
CA LEU A 44 -3.06 -15.91 5.91
C LEU A 44 -3.83 -17.15 5.45
N SER A 45 -5.17 -17.00 5.33
CA SER A 45 -6.00 -18.01 4.70
C SER A 45 -5.75 -18.03 3.20
N TYR A 46 -6.03 -19.14 2.56
CA TYR A 46 -5.92 -19.26 1.10
C TYR A 46 -6.73 -18.19 0.38
N ASP A 47 -7.98 -18.01 0.80
CA ASP A 47 -8.88 -17.04 0.16
C ASP A 47 -8.37 -15.60 0.29
N ASN A 48 -7.85 -15.23 1.44
CA ASN A 48 -7.29 -13.88 1.65
C ASN A 48 -6.01 -13.68 0.85
N TYR A 49 -5.12 -14.66 0.83
CA TYR A 49 -3.88 -14.56 0.08
C TYR A 49 -4.11 -14.48 -1.43
N ILE A 50 -4.99 -15.34 -1.96
CA ILE A 50 -5.21 -15.43 -3.40
C ILE A 50 -5.79 -14.14 -3.98
N LYS A 51 -6.56 -13.39 -3.19
CA LYS A 51 -7.08 -12.09 -3.60
C LYS A 51 -5.95 -11.10 -3.91
N TYR A 52 -4.88 -11.13 -3.14
CA TYR A 52 -3.71 -10.29 -3.38
C TYR A 52 -2.93 -10.75 -4.60
N GLU A 53 -2.79 -12.05 -4.81
CA GLU A 53 -2.09 -12.60 -5.97
C GLU A 53 -2.85 -12.31 -7.28
N ARG A 54 -4.19 -12.28 -7.23
CA ARG A 54 -5.06 -11.97 -8.36
C ARG A 54 -5.38 -10.48 -8.52
N ASP A 55 -4.86 -9.66 -7.64
CA ASP A 55 -5.11 -8.20 -7.61
C ASP A 55 -6.62 -7.87 -7.52
N GLU A 56 -7.36 -8.65 -6.76
CA GLU A 56 -8.79 -8.43 -6.54
C GLU A 56 -9.06 -7.38 -5.46
N VAL A 57 -8.06 -7.02 -4.66
CA VAL A 57 -8.19 -6.03 -3.61
C VAL A 57 -7.86 -4.66 -4.17
N LYS A 58 -8.83 -3.75 -4.13
CA LYS A 58 -8.61 -2.35 -4.56
C LYS A 58 -7.57 -1.68 -3.65
N ASP A 59 -6.79 -0.77 -4.21
CA ASP A 59 -5.70 -0.09 -3.50
C ASP A 59 -6.13 0.50 -2.15
N GLN A 60 -7.33 1.09 -2.10
CA GLN A 60 -7.83 1.71 -0.88
C GLN A 60 -8.16 0.71 0.24
N TYR A 61 -8.35 -0.56 -0.10
CA TYR A 61 -8.68 -1.62 0.86
C TYR A 61 -7.50 -2.56 1.15
N LYS A 62 -6.37 -2.36 0.49
CA LYS A 62 -5.19 -3.16 0.77
C LYS A 62 -4.72 -2.92 2.19
N ASN A 63 -4.52 -4.00 2.91
CA ASN A 63 -4.10 -3.95 4.30
C ASN A 63 -2.59 -3.91 4.37
N PHE A 64 -2.05 -2.90 5.08
CA PHE A 64 -0.62 -2.74 5.25
C PHE A 64 0.01 -3.97 5.91
N ASP A 65 -0.60 -4.47 6.99
CA ASP A 65 -0.05 -5.62 7.73
C ASP A 65 0.01 -6.87 6.85
N THR A 66 -1.03 -7.11 6.06
CA THR A 66 -1.07 -8.25 5.12
C THR A 66 0.03 -8.13 4.06
N LEU A 67 0.15 -6.97 3.44
CA LEU A 67 1.19 -6.74 2.42
C LEU A 67 2.59 -6.82 3.02
N LYS A 68 2.76 -6.34 4.26
CA LYS A 68 4.04 -6.45 4.94
C LYS A 68 4.44 -7.89 5.19
N LYS A 69 3.50 -8.72 5.65
CA LYS A 69 3.75 -10.15 5.86
C LYS A 69 4.18 -10.85 4.57
N ILE A 70 3.47 -10.58 3.47
CA ILE A 70 3.83 -11.13 2.16
C ILE A 70 5.19 -10.61 1.70
N SER A 71 5.43 -9.31 1.85
CA SER A 71 6.70 -8.68 1.47
C SER A 71 7.89 -9.29 2.22
N ASP A 72 7.74 -9.47 3.54
CA ASP A 72 8.81 -10.01 4.37
C ASP A 72 9.14 -11.46 4.00
N VAL A 73 8.12 -12.29 3.76
CA VAL A 73 8.32 -13.69 3.37
C VAL A 73 8.97 -13.79 2.00
N LEU A 74 8.55 -12.96 1.05
CA LEU A 74 9.06 -13.00 -0.32
C LEU A 74 10.28 -12.11 -0.54
N ASN A 75 10.66 -11.32 0.46
CA ASN A 75 11.79 -10.38 0.40
C ASN A 75 11.67 -9.41 -0.78
N ILE A 76 10.48 -8.84 -0.96
CA ILE A 76 10.20 -7.82 -1.98
C ILE A 76 9.45 -6.66 -1.35
N ASN A 77 9.43 -5.51 -2.03
CA ASN A 77 8.69 -4.34 -1.58
C ASN A 77 7.36 -4.25 -2.33
N LEU A 78 6.26 -4.46 -1.62
CA LEU A 78 4.91 -4.39 -2.17
C LEU A 78 4.17 -3.11 -1.80
N MET A 79 4.85 -2.17 -1.13
CA MET A 79 4.21 -0.94 -0.68
C MET A 79 3.89 -0.02 -1.86
N ASN A 80 2.64 0.46 -1.90
CA ASN A 80 2.27 1.55 -2.78
C ASN A 80 2.37 2.90 -2.04
N ASP A 81 2.18 4.00 -2.77
CA ASP A 81 2.34 5.35 -2.21
C ASP A 81 1.37 5.63 -1.06
N TYR A 82 0.12 5.17 -1.19
CA TYR A 82 -0.87 5.36 -0.14
C TYR A 82 -0.51 4.60 1.13
N LEU A 83 -0.09 3.34 1.01
CA LEU A 83 0.29 2.54 2.16
C LEU A 83 1.52 3.10 2.85
N SER A 84 2.48 3.60 2.07
CA SER A 84 3.65 4.30 2.61
C SER A 84 3.22 5.56 3.36
N PHE A 85 2.32 6.36 2.79
CA PHE A 85 1.76 7.53 3.46
C PHE A 85 1.04 7.12 4.76
N LYS A 86 0.17 6.10 4.71
CA LYS A 86 -0.61 5.65 5.86
C LYS A 86 0.27 5.21 7.02
N THR A 87 1.39 4.54 6.73
CA THR A 87 2.34 4.09 7.74
C THR A 87 2.96 5.27 8.50
N HIS A 88 3.22 6.38 7.81
CA HIS A 88 3.84 7.57 8.36
C HIS A 88 2.89 8.77 8.38
N SER A 89 1.57 8.52 8.49
CA SER A 89 0.56 9.57 8.33
C SER A 89 0.70 10.69 9.35
N LYS A 90 1.06 10.37 10.60
CA LYS A 90 1.26 11.37 11.64
C LYS A 90 2.32 12.40 11.22
N GLU A 91 3.48 11.93 10.84
CA GLU A 91 4.59 12.77 10.40
C GLU A 91 4.28 13.50 9.10
N LYS A 92 3.61 12.83 8.17
CA LYS A 92 3.25 13.41 6.87
C LYS A 92 2.23 14.54 7.01
N VAL A 93 1.22 14.36 7.88
CA VAL A 93 0.23 15.42 8.15
C VAL A 93 0.88 16.62 8.82
N CYS A 94 1.73 16.39 9.83
CA CYS A 94 2.46 17.46 10.50
C CYS A 94 3.35 18.23 9.53
N SER A 95 4.10 17.53 8.68
CA SER A 95 4.97 18.15 7.67
C SER A 95 4.18 18.97 6.66
N TYR A 96 3.02 18.47 6.24
CA TYR A 96 2.14 19.21 5.33
C TYR A 96 1.67 20.52 5.95
N MET A 97 1.25 20.47 7.22
CA MET A 97 0.80 21.66 7.95
C MET A 97 1.92 22.70 8.09
N GLU A 98 3.14 22.25 8.40
CA GLU A 98 4.29 23.13 8.51
C GLU A 98 4.67 23.76 7.17
N LEU A 99 4.71 22.95 6.12
CA LEU A 99 5.09 23.40 4.77
C LEU A 99 4.15 24.47 4.25
N HIS A 100 2.85 24.34 4.51
CA HIS A 100 1.82 25.29 4.04
C HIS A 100 1.41 26.29 5.11
N ASN A 101 2.05 26.29 6.26
CA ASN A 101 1.77 27.19 7.39
C ASN A 101 0.29 27.15 7.77
N LEU A 102 -0.25 25.95 7.98
CA LEU A 102 -1.66 25.73 8.26
C LEU A 102 -1.90 25.46 9.74
N SER A 103 -2.91 26.12 10.31
CA SER A 103 -3.45 25.76 11.63
C SER A 103 -4.37 24.54 11.51
N ILE A 104 -4.68 23.92 12.65
CA ILE A 104 -5.64 22.81 12.69
C ILE A 104 -6.98 23.23 12.08
N ARG A 105 -7.46 24.44 12.39
CA ARG A 105 -8.71 24.96 11.87
C ARG A 105 -8.68 25.14 10.36
N LYS A 106 -7.59 25.66 9.81
CA LYS A 106 -7.44 25.87 8.37
C LYS A 106 -7.41 24.53 7.63
N LEU A 107 -6.66 23.56 8.14
CA LEU A 107 -6.60 22.24 7.52
C LEU A 107 -7.96 21.54 7.59
N ALA A 108 -8.69 21.66 8.71
CA ALA A 108 -10.02 21.10 8.84
C ALA A 108 -10.98 21.67 7.78
N LYS A 109 -10.89 22.94 7.48
CA LYS A 109 -11.70 23.58 6.43
C LYS A 109 -11.31 23.07 5.04
N ILE A 110 -10.02 22.97 4.75
CA ILE A 110 -9.52 22.48 3.45
C ILE A 110 -9.99 21.05 3.21
N CYS A 111 -9.90 20.21 4.24
CA CYS A 111 -10.28 18.80 4.15
C CYS A 111 -11.76 18.57 4.33
N ASN A 112 -12.53 19.58 4.75
CA ASN A 112 -13.95 19.47 5.08
C ASN A 112 -14.22 18.38 6.13
N VAL A 113 -13.43 18.41 7.20
CA VAL A 113 -13.55 17.48 8.34
C VAL A 113 -13.58 18.28 9.63
N SER A 114 -13.89 17.61 10.74
CA SER A 114 -13.91 18.25 12.07
C SER A 114 -12.47 18.52 12.56
N ILE A 115 -12.34 19.48 13.47
CA ILE A 115 -11.09 19.78 14.16
C ILE A 115 -10.59 18.54 14.91
N THR A 116 -11.49 17.77 15.50
CA THR A 116 -11.17 16.53 16.20
C THR A 116 -10.52 15.52 15.27
N THR A 117 -10.97 15.41 14.04
CA THR A 117 -10.39 14.53 13.02
C THR A 117 -8.93 14.91 12.76
N ILE A 118 -8.63 16.20 12.60
CA ILE A 118 -7.25 16.66 12.39
C ILE A 118 -6.38 16.35 13.60
N LYS A 119 -6.89 16.57 14.81
CA LYS A 119 -6.17 16.23 16.03
C LYS A 119 -5.84 14.75 16.10
N ASN A 120 -6.78 13.88 15.69
CA ASN A 120 -6.57 12.44 15.67
C ASN A 120 -5.50 12.04 14.65
N TRP A 121 -5.46 12.69 13.50
CA TRP A 121 -4.39 12.47 12.51
C TRP A 121 -3.03 12.86 13.08
N ARG A 122 -2.95 14.00 13.76
CA ARG A 122 -1.70 14.49 14.35
C ARG A 122 -1.20 13.64 15.51
N ASN A 123 -2.13 13.00 16.22
CA ASN A 123 -1.79 12.12 17.36
C ASN A 123 -1.53 10.67 16.93
N GLY A 124 -1.77 10.34 15.67
CA GLY A 124 -1.59 8.99 15.16
C GLY A 124 -2.72 8.03 15.52
N LYS A 125 -3.85 8.54 16.06
CA LYS A 125 -5.01 7.71 16.40
C LYS A 125 -5.71 7.17 15.17
N CYS A 126 -5.73 7.94 14.09
CA CYS A 126 -6.27 7.52 12.80
C CYS A 126 -5.50 8.19 11.68
N SER A 127 -5.74 7.75 10.45
CA SER A 127 -5.08 8.26 9.25
C SER A 127 -6.11 8.83 8.29
N PRO A 128 -5.72 9.81 7.45
CA PRO A 128 -6.61 10.24 6.38
C PRO A 128 -7.01 9.08 5.48
N SER A 129 -8.25 9.12 4.96
CA SER A 129 -8.75 8.10 4.05
C SER A 129 -7.98 8.13 2.72
N TYR A 130 -8.14 7.07 1.92
CA TYR A 130 -7.55 7.01 0.59
C TYR A 130 -7.99 8.20 -0.29
N GLU A 131 -9.29 8.53 -0.24
CA GLU A 131 -9.83 9.66 -1.01
C GLU A 131 -9.23 10.99 -0.55
N MET A 132 -9.10 11.18 0.76
CA MET A 132 -8.49 12.38 1.33
C MET A 132 -7.02 12.49 0.94
N TRP A 133 -6.30 11.38 1.00
CA TRP A 133 -4.90 11.35 0.58
C TRP A 133 -4.75 11.74 -0.90
N GLN A 134 -5.59 11.17 -1.78
CA GLN A 134 -5.55 11.50 -3.20
C GLN A 134 -5.80 12.99 -3.45
N ARG A 135 -6.77 13.56 -2.75
CA ARG A 135 -7.21 14.93 -2.97
C ARG A 135 -6.23 15.95 -2.41
N ILE A 136 -5.65 15.69 -1.25
CA ILE A 136 -4.88 16.69 -0.50
C ILE A 136 -3.39 16.36 -0.43
N PHE A 137 -3.03 15.15 -0.02
CA PHE A 137 -1.66 14.80 0.37
C PHE A 137 -0.82 14.17 -0.74
N LYS A 138 -1.43 13.57 -1.73
CA LYS A 138 -0.74 12.81 -2.77
C LYS A 138 0.30 13.64 -3.53
N GLN A 139 -0.04 14.89 -3.87
CA GLN A 139 0.84 15.75 -4.64
C GLN A 139 2.13 16.08 -3.89
N GLU A 140 2.04 16.26 -2.59
CA GLU A 140 3.22 16.53 -1.76
C GLU A 140 4.13 15.31 -1.68
N THR A 141 3.57 14.12 -1.56
CA THR A 141 4.33 12.88 -1.58
C THR A 141 5.13 12.73 -2.87
N LEU A 142 4.52 13.05 -4.01
CA LEU A 142 5.19 13.00 -5.32
C LEU A 142 6.30 14.04 -5.46
N ARG A 143 6.13 15.23 -4.88
CA ARG A 143 7.16 16.27 -4.89
C ARG A 143 8.42 15.84 -4.14
N PHE A 144 8.26 15.17 -3.00
CA PHE A 144 9.38 14.65 -2.23
C PHE A 144 10.15 13.56 -2.96
N VAL A 145 9.49 12.76 -3.77
CA VAL A 145 10.11 11.68 -4.54
C VAL A 145 10.91 12.21 -5.74
N LYS A 146 10.52 13.37 -6.30
CA LYS A 146 11.19 13.97 -7.46
C LYS A 146 12.44 14.78 -7.12
N LYS A 147 12.69 14.99 -5.87
CA LYS A 147 13.93 15.62 -5.40
C LYS A 147 14.96 14.58 -5.02
#